data_a9b10e503db7e8ec82afa694a46fdd88
#
_entry.id   a9b10e503db7e8ec82afa694a46fdd88
#
_cell.length_a   1.000
_cell.length_b   1.000
_cell.length_c   1.000
_cell.angle_alpha   90.00
_cell.angle_beta   90.00
_cell.angle_gamma   90.00
#
_symmetry.space_group_name_H-M   'P 1'
#
loop_
_entity.id
_entity.type
_entity.pdbx_description
1 polymer ?
#
loop_
_entity_poly.entity_id
_entity_poly.type
_entity_poly.pdbx_seq_one_letter_code
_entity_poly.pdbx_strand_id
1 'polypeptide(L)'
;MKKKLLTGIVWGLNALFVCAFGQTAEVTLDKVSTEPFSYSVAVPDGNYRVTVTVGNKKRAGQTVVRAESRRHFFDVIPTKKGKFETVSFLVHKHSPMIDGKLRVKLKPRELNYKNWDDSLTLSFCGPAPAVKSIKVEPVSDVTTVFLCGNSTVVDQEDEPWASWGQMITRWFDDKVVVANFAESGLSCTSFLAQLRLDKILSMMKKGDYVMVEFGHNDEKEKKAGDGAWYSYSRNLKIFVDRVREKGGNIIFVTPTARRLFTKDHQLGYTHGDYPEAMRTVAKREDVPYIELNGMTRQFYEALGEEGSKQALVHYPANTFANQPKPLADNTHFNPYGAWEVAKMIVMGLKQMNSPLAAHLRSDWQDFDPAQPDDASQFVWHLSGGSNITKPDGN
;
A
#
# COMPACT_ATOMS: atom_id res chain seq x y z
N MET A 1 46.80 -11.99 24.45
CA MET A 1 45.75 -10.99 24.79
C MET A 1 44.65 -11.06 23.75
N LYS A 2 43.53 -11.70 24.06
CA LYS A 2 42.35 -11.85 23.16
C LYS A 2 41.38 -10.72 23.46
N LYS A 3 41.12 -9.82 22.50
CA LYS A 3 40.08 -8.82 22.59
C LYS A 3 38.74 -9.52 22.30
N LYS A 4 37.84 -9.56 23.27
CA LYS A 4 36.44 -9.94 23.10
C LYS A 4 35.70 -8.75 22.49
N LEU A 5 35.11 -8.94 21.29
CA LEU A 5 34.10 -8.07 20.75
C LEU A 5 32.80 -8.32 21.54
N LEU A 6 32.32 -7.31 22.24
CA LEU A 6 30.93 -7.30 22.76
C LEU A 6 30.01 -6.79 21.63
N THR A 7 29.21 -7.67 21.07
CA THR A 7 28.05 -7.32 20.27
C THR A 7 26.93 -6.92 21.22
N GLY A 8 26.64 -5.63 21.29
CA GLY A 8 25.52 -5.11 22.05
C GLY A 8 24.22 -5.35 21.28
N ILE A 9 23.40 -6.31 21.73
CA ILE A 9 22.02 -6.47 21.32
C ILE A 9 21.21 -5.40 22.05
N VAL A 10 20.75 -4.40 21.31
CA VAL A 10 19.79 -3.41 21.84
C VAL A 10 18.42 -4.07 21.87
N TRP A 11 18.00 -4.53 23.02
CA TRP A 11 16.63 -4.91 23.31
C TRP A 11 15.77 -3.64 23.35
N GLY A 12 14.90 -3.45 22.35
CA GLY A 12 13.81 -2.48 22.46
C GLY A 12 12.86 -2.92 23.57
N LEU A 13 12.57 -2.04 24.52
CA LEU A 13 11.53 -2.26 25.50
C LEU A 13 10.17 -2.35 24.77
N ASN A 14 9.71 -3.56 24.47
CA ASN A 14 8.34 -3.81 24.08
C ASN A 14 7.49 -3.85 25.37
N ALA A 15 6.87 -2.73 25.69
CA ALA A 15 5.77 -2.72 26.65
C ALA A 15 4.56 -3.34 25.93
N LEU A 16 4.31 -4.62 26.10
CA LEU A 16 3.09 -5.29 25.67
C LEU A 16 1.91 -4.79 26.52
N PHE A 17 1.27 -3.72 26.07
CA PHE A 17 -0.07 -3.37 26.55
C PHE A 17 -1.08 -4.10 25.65
N VAL A 18 -1.73 -5.12 26.18
CA VAL A 18 -2.90 -5.75 25.55
C VAL A 18 -4.09 -4.82 25.80
N CYS A 19 -4.52 -4.08 24.78
CA CYS A 19 -5.78 -3.34 24.86
C CYS A 19 -6.96 -4.29 24.71
N ALA A 20 -7.85 -4.35 25.70
CA ALA A 20 -9.14 -5.00 25.56
C ALA A 20 -10.00 -4.27 24.51
N PHE A 21 -10.99 -4.98 23.92
CA PHE A 21 -11.90 -4.42 22.92
C PHE A 21 -12.42 -3.03 23.35
N GLY A 22 -12.20 -2.01 22.52
CA GLY A 22 -12.73 -0.66 22.75
C GLY A 22 -11.85 0.27 23.60
N GLN A 23 -10.66 -0.14 24.02
CA GLN A 23 -9.76 0.72 24.81
C GLN A 23 -8.81 1.55 23.92
N THR A 24 -8.60 2.79 24.36
CA THR A 24 -7.58 3.69 23.81
C THR A 24 -6.22 3.31 24.38
N ALA A 25 -5.20 3.21 23.52
CA ALA A 25 -3.81 3.11 23.92
C ALA A 25 -3.14 4.50 23.78
N GLU A 26 -2.46 4.95 24.82
CA GLU A 26 -1.68 6.18 24.77
C GLU A 26 -0.31 5.99 25.40
N VAL A 27 0.72 6.51 24.75
CA VAL A 27 2.09 6.42 25.24
C VAL A 27 2.86 7.72 25.01
N THR A 28 3.65 8.13 26.01
CA THR A 28 4.66 9.18 25.87
C THR A 28 6.00 8.52 25.58
N LEU A 29 6.59 8.81 24.42
CA LEU A 29 7.87 8.27 24.00
C LEU A 29 9.04 9.21 24.29
N ASP A 30 8.84 10.51 24.08
CA ASP A 30 9.88 11.56 24.12
C ASP A 30 11.18 11.15 23.39
N LYS A 31 11.03 10.37 22.30
CA LYS A 31 12.14 9.75 21.57
C LYS A 31 12.62 10.64 20.42
N VAL A 32 13.93 10.80 20.33
CA VAL A 32 14.65 11.43 19.21
C VAL A 32 15.67 10.43 18.70
N SER A 33 15.78 10.32 17.38
CA SER A 33 16.73 9.40 16.74
C SER A 33 17.38 10.07 15.54
N THR A 34 18.51 9.55 15.11
CA THR A 34 19.13 9.80 13.81
C THR A 34 18.86 8.65 12.83
N GLU A 35 18.28 7.57 13.34
CA GLU A 35 17.93 6.38 12.59
C GLU A 35 16.43 6.14 12.67
N PRO A 36 15.83 5.49 11.67
CA PRO A 36 14.43 5.05 11.72
C PRO A 36 14.17 4.18 12.96
N PHE A 37 12.96 4.28 13.49
CA PHE A 37 12.50 3.42 14.58
C PHE A 37 11.02 3.14 14.48
N SER A 38 10.56 2.10 15.17
CA SER A 38 9.16 1.69 15.20
C SER A 38 8.62 1.63 16.63
N TYR A 39 7.30 1.72 16.73
CA TYR A 39 6.52 1.47 17.92
C TYR A 39 5.33 0.57 17.54
N SER A 40 5.14 -0.53 18.26
CA SER A 40 4.04 -1.47 18.04
C SER A 40 3.18 -1.56 19.28
N VAL A 41 1.87 -1.69 19.08
CA VAL A 41 0.87 -1.89 20.13
C VAL A 41 -0.09 -3.00 19.71
N ALA A 42 -0.28 -3.99 20.58
CA ALA A 42 -1.22 -5.08 20.33
C ALA A 42 -2.65 -4.55 20.42
N VAL A 43 -3.41 -4.71 19.31
CA VAL A 43 -4.81 -4.29 19.21
C VAL A 43 -5.60 -5.30 18.39
N PRO A 44 -6.92 -5.45 18.64
CA PRO A 44 -7.80 -6.29 17.81
C PRO A 44 -7.83 -5.86 16.34
N ASP A 45 -8.38 -6.73 15.47
CA ASP A 45 -8.68 -6.36 14.09
C ASP A 45 -9.71 -5.23 14.04
N GLY A 46 -9.46 -4.22 13.19
CA GLY A 46 -10.37 -3.08 13.07
C GLY A 46 -9.72 -1.81 12.54
N ASN A 47 -10.47 -0.74 12.60
CA ASN A 47 -10.04 0.59 12.18
C ASN A 47 -9.65 1.42 13.40
N TYR A 48 -8.57 2.18 13.28
CA TYR A 48 -8.03 2.99 14.36
C TYR A 48 -7.72 4.41 13.88
N ARG A 49 -8.03 5.37 14.74
CA ARG A 49 -7.48 6.72 14.66
C ARG A 49 -6.16 6.73 15.40
N VAL A 50 -5.11 7.08 14.71
CA VAL A 50 -3.77 7.27 15.30
C VAL A 50 -3.50 8.77 15.35
N THR A 51 -3.17 9.27 16.53
CA THR A 51 -2.71 10.64 16.74
C THR A 51 -1.27 10.63 17.20
N VAL A 52 -0.40 11.29 16.46
CA VAL A 52 1.03 11.38 16.77
C VAL A 52 1.41 12.81 17.00
N THR A 53 2.03 13.10 18.15
CA THR A 53 2.67 14.37 18.41
C THR A 53 4.17 14.24 18.13
N VAL A 54 4.65 14.95 17.11
CA VAL A 54 6.07 14.99 16.72
C VAL A 54 6.74 16.25 17.24
N GLY A 55 8.05 16.20 17.40
CA GLY A 55 8.86 17.31 17.90
C GLY A 55 9.58 16.98 19.20
N ASN A 56 10.52 17.86 19.62
CA ASN A 56 11.33 17.67 20.82
C ASN A 56 11.67 19.02 21.47
N LYS A 57 11.76 19.04 22.80
CA LYS A 57 12.09 20.25 23.58
C LYS A 57 13.49 20.79 23.30
N LYS A 58 14.45 19.87 22.99
CA LYS A 58 15.87 20.19 22.94
C LYS A 58 16.44 20.27 21.51
N ARG A 59 15.77 19.68 20.52
CA ARG A 59 16.25 19.59 19.13
C ARG A 59 15.12 19.89 18.14
N ALA A 60 15.48 20.35 16.95
CA ALA A 60 14.56 20.36 15.79
C ALA A 60 14.35 18.92 15.32
N GLY A 61 13.19 18.66 14.70
CA GLY A 61 12.84 17.34 14.16
C GLY A 61 12.43 17.45 12.69
N GLN A 62 12.56 16.34 11.97
CA GLN A 62 12.06 16.12 10.61
C GLN A 62 11.57 14.67 10.54
N THR A 63 10.29 14.47 10.76
CA THR A 63 9.68 13.15 10.98
C THR A 63 8.72 12.78 9.87
N VAL A 64 8.91 11.61 9.27
CA VAL A 64 7.93 10.92 8.40
C VAL A 64 7.20 9.88 9.23
N VAL A 65 5.88 9.76 9.06
CA VAL A 65 5.05 8.80 9.78
C VAL A 65 4.46 7.79 8.80
N ARG A 66 4.72 6.52 9.04
CA ARG A 66 4.15 5.38 8.32
C ARG A 66 3.55 4.39 9.30
N ALA A 67 2.69 3.48 8.79
CA ALA A 67 2.14 2.40 9.60
C ALA A 67 2.21 1.08 8.84
N GLU A 68 2.21 -0.03 9.59
CA GLU A 68 2.23 -1.39 9.08
C GLU A 68 3.40 -1.61 8.11
N SER A 69 3.22 -2.32 7.01
CA SER A 69 4.21 -2.48 5.95
C SER A 69 4.36 -1.20 5.13
N ARG A 70 4.84 -0.14 5.75
CA ARG A 70 5.23 1.14 5.15
C ARG A 70 4.10 1.95 4.49
N ARG A 71 2.83 1.80 4.90
CA ARG A 71 1.73 2.68 4.44
C ARG A 71 2.08 4.13 4.73
N HIS A 72 1.99 4.98 3.72
CA HIS A 72 2.46 6.37 3.79
C HIS A 72 1.30 7.31 4.13
N PHE A 73 1.45 8.10 5.21
CA PHE A 73 0.40 9.02 5.65
C PHE A 73 0.83 10.48 5.59
N PHE A 74 2.09 10.76 5.86
CA PHE A 74 2.61 12.13 5.86
C PHE A 74 4.01 12.18 5.28
N ASP A 75 4.26 13.23 4.50
CA ASP A 75 5.60 13.65 4.12
C ASP A 75 6.38 14.12 5.35
N VAL A 76 7.58 14.65 5.15
CA VAL A 76 8.38 15.15 6.27
C VAL A 76 7.63 16.25 7.02
N ILE A 77 7.39 16.04 8.31
CA ILE A 77 6.84 17.01 9.24
C ILE A 77 7.99 17.72 9.95
N PRO A 78 8.32 18.98 9.58
CA PRO A 78 9.39 19.72 10.21
C PRO A 78 8.93 20.32 11.53
N THR A 79 9.75 20.22 12.59
CA THR A 79 9.49 20.87 13.88
C THR A 79 10.71 21.64 14.34
N LYS A 80 10.53 22.88 14.81
CA LYS A 80 11.60 23.66 15.44
C LYS A 80 11.87 23.15 16.85
N LYS A 81 13.08 23.41 17.40
CA LYS A 81 13.40 23.13 18.80
C LYS A 81 12.33 23.71 19.74
N GLY A 82 11.79 22.91 20.63
CA GLY A 82 10.77 23.29 21.59
C GLY A 82 9.37 23.42 21.02
N LYS A 83 9.15 23.14 19.73
CA LYS A 83 7.85 23.12 19.06
C LYS A 83 7.39 21.70 18.80
N PHE A 84 6.08 21.54 18.77
CA PHE A 84 5.42 20.25 18.54
C PHE A 84 4.33 20.42 17.50
N GLU A 85 4.17 19.43 16.64
CA GLU A 85 3.08 19.29 15.68
C GLU A 85 2.31 18.02 15.99
N THR A 86 0.99 18.08 15.88
CA THR A 86 0.13 16.91 16.09
C THR A 86 -0.59 16.59 14.80
N VAL A 87 -0.41 15.36 14.33
CA VAL A 87 -1.07 14.81 13.14
C VAL A 87 -1.93 13.64 13.52
N SER A 88 -3.02 13.45 12.77
CA SER A 88 -3.95 12.34 12.97
C SER A 88 -4.29 11.69 11.63
N PHE A 89 -4.45 10.38 11.60
CA PHE A 89 -4.80 9.60 10.42
C PHE A 89 -5.55 8.34 10.81
N LEU A 90 -6.19 7.71 9.83
CA LEU A 90 -6.86 6.43 10.01
C LEU A 90 -6.00 5.29 9.47
N VAL A 91 -5.95 4.19 10.22
CA VAL A 91 -5.24 2.98 9.81
C VAL A 91 -6.09 1.75 10.10
N HIS A 92 -6.08 0.80 9.17
CA HIS A 92 -6.70 -0.51 9.34
C HIS A 92 -5.66 -1.54 9.77
N LYS A 93 -5.98 -2.32 10.80
CA LYS A 93 -5.20 -3.46 11.29
C LYS A 93 -6.01 -4.75 11.10
N HIS A 94 -5.38 -5.80 10.62
CA HIS A 94 -6.00 -7.11 10.49
C HIS A 94 -5.00 -8.24 10.77
N SER A 95 -5.51 -9.34 11.29
CA SER A 95 -4.84 -10.63 11.42
C SER A 95 -5.36 -11.61 10.37
N PRO A 96 -4.72 -12.77 10.16
CA PRO A 96 -5.23 -13.74 9.18
C PRO A 96 -6.51 -14.45 9.65
N MET A 97 -6.94 -14.32 10.91
CA MET A 97 -8.11 -14.99 11.44
C MET A 97 -9.42 -14.43 10.86
N ILE A 98 -10.33 -15.31 10.41
CA ILE A 98 -11.63 -14.93 9.80
C ILE A 98 -12.75 -15.06 10.85
N ASP A 99 -12.94 -16.25 11.43
CA ASP A 99 -14.08 -16.55 12.32
C ASP A 99 -13.73 -17.45 13.53
N GLY A 100 -12.48 -17.47 13.93
CA GLY A 100 -11.99 -18.34 15.02
C GLY A 100 -11.58 -19.75 14.57
N LYS A 101 -11.93 -20.16 13.36
CA LYS A 101 -11.56 -21.48 12.77
C LYS A 101 -10.86 -21.30 11.42
N LEU A 102 -11.44 -20.50 10.55
CA LEU A 102 -10.90 -20.21 9.23
C LEU A 102 -9.90 -19.07 9.30
N ARG A 103 -8.89 -19.16 8.46
CA ARG A 103 -7.88 -18.12 8.33
C ARG A 103 -7.43 -17.95 6.88
N VAL A 104 -6.96 -16.77 6.56
CA VAL A 104 -6.28 -16.50 5.28
C VAL A 104 -5.08 -17.44 5.15
N LYS A 105 -4.93 -18.04 3.98
CA LYS A 105 -3.79 -18.90 3.66
C LYS A 105 -2.62 -18.04 3.19
N LEU A 106 -1.88 -17.52 4.16
CA LEU A 106 -0.71 -16.66 3.91
C LEU A 106 0.40 -17.44 3.20
N LYS A 107 1.16 -16.77 2.36
CA LYS A 107 2.43 -17.27 1.83
C LYS A 107 3.49 -17.32 2.94
N PRO A 108 4.50 -18.19 2.87
CA PRO A 108 5.53 -18.30 3.91
C PRO A 108 6.19 -16.96 4.27
N ARG A 109 6.42 -16.09 3.29
CA ARG A 109 7.03 -14.77 3.51
C ARG A 109 6.12 -13.79 4.27
N GLU A 110 4.80 -13.89 4.11
CA GLU A 110 3.84 -13.02 4.79
C GLU A 110 3.73 -13.28 6.30
N LEU A 111 4.18 -14.46 6.76
CA LEU A 111 4.13 -14.82 8.18
C LEU A 111 4.95 -13.86 9.09
N ASN A 112 5.86 -13.10 8.49
CA ASN A 112 6.69 -12.11 9.18
C ASN A 112 6.33 -10.66 8.81
N TYR A 113 5.26 -10.45 8.04
CA TYR A 113 4.83 -9.11 7.64
C TYR A 113 3.99 -8.44 8.74
N LYS A 114 4.23 -7.16 8.95
CA LYS A 114 3.49 -6.34 9.93
C LYS A 114 2.00 -6.28 9.64
N ASN A 115 1.61 -6.37 8.37
CA ASN A 115 0.19 -6.35 7.98
C ASN A 115 -0.64 -7.50 8.54
N TRP A 116 -0.01 -8.60 8.97
CA TRP A 116 -0.71 -9.83 9.36
C TRP A 116 -0.46 -10.27 10.81
N ASP A 117 0.26 -9.48 11.59
CA ASP A 117 0.52 -9.78 13.01
C ASP A 117 -0.61 -9.27 13.94
N ASP A 118 -0.42 -9.40 15.24
CA ASP A 118 -1.41 -9.01 16.25
C ASP A 118 -1.22 -7.57 16.74
N SER A 119 -0.35 -6.79 16.08
CA SER A 119 0.02 -5.45 16.51
C SER A 119 -0.27 -4.42 15.41
N LEU A 120 -0.61 -3.21 15.82
CA LEU A 120 -0.51 -2.03 14.98
C LEU A 120 0.89 -1.45 15.14
N THR A 121 1.65 -1.43 14.04
CA THR A 121 3.02 -0.93 14.02
C THR A 121 3.11 0.42 13.34
N LEU A 122 3.72 1.39 14.01
CA LEU A 122 4.03 2.72 13.49
C LEU A 122 5.53 2.81 13.25
N SER A 123 5.93 3.36 12.12
CA SER A 123 7.33 3.58 11.76
C SER A 123 7.60 5.08 11.59
N PHE A 124 8.70 5.52 12.19
CA PHE A 124 9.16 6.91 12.17
C PHE A 124 10.51 6.97 11.50
N CYS A 125 10.57 7.66 10.37
CA CYS A 125 11.81 7.86 9.61
C CYS A 125 11.97 9.35 9.24
N GLY A 126 12.93 9.67 8.39
CA GLY A 126 13.27 11.03 8.04
C GLY A 126 14.65 11.42 8.57
N PRO A 127 15.13 12.63 8.27
CA PRO A 127 16.49 13.06 8.64
C PRO A 127 16.74 13.17 10.16
N ALA A 128 15.68 13.47 10.93
CA ALA A 128 15.76 13.64 12.38
C ALA A 128 14.41 13.31 13.04
N PRO A 129 14.00 12.03 13.04
CA PRO A 129 12.69 11.66 13.59
C PRO A 129 12.62 11.95 15.09
N ALA A 130 11.56 12.65 15.49
CA ALA A 130 11.33 13.07 16.86
C ALA A 130 9.84 12.89 17.22
N VAL A 131 9.54 11.99 18.14
CA VAL A 131 8.19 11.64 18.56
C VAL A 131 8.02 11.86 20.05
N LYS A 132 7.04 12.69 20.40
CA LYS A 132 6.68 12.97 21.80
C LYS A 132 5.69 11.91 22.32
N SER A 133 4.57 11.73 21.64
CA SER A 133 3.53 10.81 22.10
C SER A 133 2.74 10.23 20.94
N ILE A 134 2.11 9.09 21.22
CA ILE A 134 1.22 8.36 20.31
C ILE A 134 -0.05 8.03 21.06
N LYS A 135 -1.20 8.21 20.41
CA LYS A 135 -2.52 7.77 20.87
C LYS A 135 -3.17 6.94 19.76
N VAL A 136 -3.72 5.78 20.11
CA VAL A 136 -4.40 4.85 19.21
C VAL A 136 -5.81 4.62 19.76
N GLU A 137 -6.83 4.95 18.97
CA GLU A 137 -8.23 4.88 19.36
C GLU A 137 -9.03 4.06 18.33
N PRO A 138 -9.81 3.06 18.72
CA PRO A 138 -10.69 2.36 17.80
C PRO A 138 -11.76 3.29 17.24
N VAL A 139 -12.09 3.16 15.96
CA VAL A 139 -13.13 3.92 15.27
C VAL A 139 -14.05 3.01 14.47
N SER A 140 -15.34 3.30 14.46
CA SER A 140 -16.36 2.52 13.74
C SER A 140 -17.12 3.34 12.70
N ASP A 141 -17.19 4.67 12.89
CA ASP A 141 -17.94 5.61 12.03
C ASP A 141 -17.05 6.17 10.91
N VAL A 142 -16.50 5.26 10.11
CA VAL A 142 -15.65 5.57 8.96
C VAL A 142 -15.95 4.59 7.82
N THR A 143 -15.75 5.03 6.59
CA THR A 143 -15.85 4.16 5.41
C THR A 143 -14.53 3.41 5.22
N THR A 144 -14.60 2.08 5.04
CA THR A 144 -13.42 1.27 4.74
C THR A 144 -13.33 1.00 3.24
N VAL A 145 -12.16 1.22 2.67
CA VAL A 145 -11.82 0.85 1.29
C VAL A 145 -10.86 -0.35 1.34
N PHE A 146 -11.38 -1.52 1.03
CA PHE A 146 -10.61 -2.76 0.96
C PHE A 146 -9.94 -2.88 -0.41
N LEU A 147 -8.63 -3.10 -0.43
CA LEU A 147 -7.87 -3.30 -1.66
C LEU A 147 -7.63 -4.78 -1.91
N CYS A 148 -8.00 -5.25 -3.09
CA CYS A 148 -7.73 -6.58 -3.62
C CYS A 148 -6.81 -6.44 -4.83
N GLY A 149 -5.69 -7.18 -4.84
CA GLY A 149 -4.75 -7.06 -5.94
C GLY A 149 -3.48 -7.88 -5.75
N ASN A 150 -2.51 -7.52 -6.55
CA ASN A 150 -1.20 -8.18 -6.63
C ASN A 150 -0.06 -7.23 -6.19
N SER A 151 1.15 -7.42 -6.72
CA SER A 151 2.35 -6.66 -6.35
C SER A 151 2.30 -5.18 -6.68
N THR A 152 1.39 -4.74 -7.54
CA THR A 152 1.20 -3.32 -7.87
C THR A 152 0.27 -2.60 -6.88
N VAL A 153 -0.41 -3.38 -6.01
CA VAL A 153 -1.39 -2.89 -5.02
C VAL A 153 -0.92 -3.11 -3.58
N VAL A 154 -0.20 -4.21 -3.30
CA VAL A 154 0.19 -4.64 -1.95
C VAL A 154 0.99 -3.60 -1.18
N ASP A 155 0.91 -3.61 0.14
CA ASP A 155 1.87 -2.91 0.98
C ASP A 155 3.21 -3.67 0.93
N GLN A 156 4.14 -3.26 0.08
CA GLN A 156 5.45 -3.88 -0.06
C GLN A 156 6.24 -3.76 1.25
N GLU A 157 6.67 -4.90 1.82
CA GLU A 157 7.44 -4.88 3.08
C GLU A 157 8.84 -4.34 2.87
N ASP A 158 9.50 -4.71 1.77
CA ASP A 158 10.89 -4.40 1.49
C ASP A 158 11.08 -3.25 0.49
N GLU A 159 12.00 -2.33 0.81
CA GLU A 159 12.48 -1.31 -0.13
C GLU A 159 13.47 -1.94 -1.12
N PRO A 160 13.57 -1.43 -2.37
CA PRO A 160 12.93 -0.20 -2.88
C PRO A 160 11.56 -0.41 -3.53
N TRP A 161 10.96 -1.58 -3.44
CA TRP A 161 9.64 -1.81 -4.02
C TRP A 161 8.57 -1.04 -3.26
N ALA A 162 7.61 -0.52 -4.01
CA ALA A 162 6.44 0.15 -3.49
C ALA A 162 5.24 -0.10 -4.41
N SER A 163 4.04 0.26 -3.96
CA SER A 163 2.83 0.14 -4.77
C SER A 163 1.85 1.26 -4.45
N TRP A 164 0.86 1.44 -5.32
CA TRP A 164 -0.12 2.51 -5.14
C TRP A 164 -0.99 2.31 -3.88
N GLY A 165 -1.24 1.06 -3.48
CA GLY A 165 -2.02 0.77 -2.28
C GLY A 165 -1.36 1.28 -0.99
N GLN A 166 -0.01 1.31 -0.93
CA GLN A 166 0.73 1.92 0.17
C GLN A 166 0.63 3.45 0.19
N MET A 167 0.51 4.07 -0.98
CA MET A 167 0.59 5.52 -1.13
C MET A 167 -0.78 6.20 -1.06
N ILE A 168 -1.85 5.52 -1.46
CA ILE A 168 -3.19 6.11 -1.54
C ILE A 168 -3.71 6.59 -0.17
N THR A 169 -3.26 6.00 0.92
CA THR A 169 -3.58 6.40 2.29
C THR A 169 -3.22 7.85 2.60
N ARG A 170 -2.25 8.43 1.86
CA ARG A 170 -1.84 9.83 1.97
C ARG A 170 -2.95 10.82 1.60
N TRP A 171 -3.85 10.41 0.72
CA TRP A 171 -4.78 11.32 0.07
C TRP A 171 -6.17 11.38 0.73
N PHE A 172 -6.52 10.46 1.62
CA PHE A 172 -7.81 10.46 2.30
C PHE A 172 -7.77 11.23 3.63
N ASP A 173 -8.91 11.85 3.96
CA ASP A 173 -9.17 12.54 5.22
C ASP A 173 -9.47 11.54 6.37
N ASP A 174 -10.05 12.05 7.46
CA ASP A 174 -10.39 11.28 8.65
C ASP A 174 -11.74 10.54 8.59
N LYS A 175 -12.31 10.35 7.39
CA LYS A 175 -13.57 9.63 7.14
C LYS A 175 -13.37 8.34 6.34
N VAL A 176 -12.25 8.19 5.68
CA VAL A 176 -11.94 7.02 4.85
C VAL A 176 -10.66 6.34 5.34
N VAL A 177 -10.75 5.03 5.57
CA VAL A 177 -9.60 4.18 5.93
C VAL A 177 -9.35 3.16 4.82
N VAL A 178 -8.08 2.95 4.47
CA VAL A 178 -7.67 1.96 3.48
C VAL A 178 -7.18 0.69 4.18
N ALA A 179 -7.74 -0.46 3.77
CA ALA A 179 -7.42 -1.79 4.25
C ALA A 179 -6.85 -2.64 3.09
N ASN A 180 -5.55 -2.87 3.06
CA ASN A 180 -4.89 -3.52 1.93
C ASN A 180 -4.72 -5.02 2.15
N PHE A 181 -5.41 -5.84 1.36
CA PHE A 181 -5.38 -7.32 1.39
C PHE A 181 -4.65 -7.92 0.18
N ALA A 182 -4.10 -7.08 -0.68
CA ALA A 182 -3.33 -7.51 -1.82
C ALA A 182 -2.04 -8.25 -1.41
N GLU A 183 -1.52 -9.07 -2.31
CA GLU A 183 -0.23 -9.71 -2.13
C GLU A 183 0.45 -9.97 -3.47
N SER A 184 1.76 -9.79 -3.50
CA SER A 184 2.58 -10.01 -4.69
C SER A 184 2.40 -11.42 -5.26
N GLY A 185 2.28 -11.52 -6.59
CA GLY A 185 2.10 -12.79 -7.29
C GLY A 185 0.69 -13.37 -7.23
N LEU A 186 -0.31 -12.68 -6.67
CA LEU A 186 -1.68 -13.17 -6.68
C LEU A 186 -2.40 -12.85 -8.00
N SER A 187 -3.20 -13.81 -8.44
CA SER A 187 -4.27 -13.69 -9.44
C SER A 187 -5.63 -13.60 -8.74
N CYS A 188 -6.71 -13.30 -9.48
CA CYS A 188 -8.08 -13.44 -8.97
C CYS A 188 -8.31 -14.82 -8.36
N THR A 189 -7.88 -15.87 -9.10
CA THR A 189 -8.05 -17.28 -8.68
C THR A 189 -7.36 -17.55 -7.34
N SER A 190 -6.10 -17.18 -7.21
CA SER A 190 -5.33 -17.46 -6.00
C SER A 190 -5.76 -16.59 -4.81
N PHE A 191 -6.19 -15.35 -5.04
CA PHE A 191 -6.74 -14.48 -4.01
C PHE A 191 -8.00 -15.09 -3.36
N LEU A 192 -8.93 -15.58 -4.19
CA LEU A 192 -10.13 -16.28 -3.73
C LEU A 192 -9.79 -17.59 -3.01
N ALA A 193 -8.90 -18.39 -3.59
CA ALA A 193 -8.47 -19.68 -3.01
C ALA A 193 -7.74 -19.53 -1.66
N GLN A 194 -7.10 -18.37 -1.42
CA GLN A 194 -6.46 -18.04 -0.16
C GLN A 194 -7.44 -17.45 0.89
N LEU A 195 -8.74 -17.37 0.59
CA LEU A 195 -9.78 -16.87 1.48
C LEU A 195 -9.60 -15.38 1.86
N ARG A 196 -8.91 -14.59 1.03
CA ARG A 196 -8.70 -13.16 1.31
C ARG A 196 -9.99 -12.37 1.17
N LEU A 197 -10.81 -12.70 0.17
CA LEU A 197 -12.14 -12.10 0.03
C LEU A 197 -13.04 -12.48 1.22
N ASP A 198 -12.96 -13.73 1.73
CA ASP A 198 -13.70 -14.16 2.92
C ASP A 198 -13.33 -13.33 4.14
N LYS A 199 -12.03 -13.04 4.33
CA LYS A 199 -11.56 -12.17 5.40
C LYS A 199 -12.11 -10.75 5.25
N ILE A 200 -12.06 -10.15 4.07
CA ILE A 200 -12.64 -8.83 3.79
C ILE A 200 -14.11 -8.83 4.16
N LEU A 201 -14.90 -9.81 3.66
CA LEU A 201 -16.33 -9.90 3.89
C LEU A 201 -16.71 -10.14 5.37
N SER A 202 -15.81 -10.72 6.17
CA SER A 202 -16.02 -10.87 7.62
C SER A 202 -15.91 -9.54 8.38
N MET A 203 -15.22 -8.55 7.82
CA MET A 203 -14.96 -7.25 8.44
C MET A 203 -15.79 -6.12 7.80
N MET A 204 -16.24 -6.30 6.57
CA MET A 204 -16.92 -5.29 5.77
C MET A 204 -18.31 -4.94 6.33
N LYS A 205 -18.63 -3.65 6.33
CA LYS A 205 -19.94 -3.10 6.64
C LYS A 205 -20.67 -2.66 5.37
N LYS A 206 -21.99 -2.56 5.45
CA LYS A 206 -22.79 -1.92 4.39
C LYS A 206 -22.27 -0.52 4.09
N GLY A 207 -22.06 -0.22 2.82
CA GLY A 207 -21.55 1.08 2.35
C GLY A 207 -20.04 1.15 2.21
N ASP A 208 -19.27 0.19 2.74
CA ASP A 208 -17.84 0.08 2.50
C ASP A 208 -17.54 -0.21 1.02
N TYR A 209 -16.28 -0.04 0.61
CA TYR A 209 -15.84 -0.22 -0.77
C TYR A 209 -14.83 -1.36 -0.89
N VAL A 210 -14.87 -2.06 -2.01
CA VAL A 210 -13.84 -3.02 -2.42
C VAL A 210 -13.30 -2.58 -3.78
N MET A 211 -12.01 -2.29 -3.85
CA MET A 211 -11.31 -1.99 -5.11
C MET A 211 -10.52 -3.22 -5.56
N VAL A 212 -10.65 -3.59 -6.83
CA VAL A 212 -10.11 -4.85 -7.38
C VAL A 212 -9.21 -4.55 -8.57
N GLU A 213 -7.90 -4.80 -8.44
CA GLU A 213 -6.92 -4.74 -9.53
C GLU A 213 -6.22 -6.09 -9.69
N PHE A 214 -6.49 -6.79 -10.78
CA PHE A 214 -5.81 -8.03 -11.16
C PHE A 214 -5.55 -8.05 -12.67
N GLY A 215 -4.79 -9.05 -13.13
CA GLY A 215 -4.42 -9.24 -14.54
C GLY A 215 -2.99 -9.75 -14.70
N HIS A 216 -2.02 -9.12 -14.00
CA HIS A 216 -0.58 -9.42 -14.12
C HIS A 216 -0.20 -10.89 -13.89
N ASN A 217 -0.93 -11.59 -13.04
CA ASN A 217 -0.66 -12.99 -12.71
C ASN A 217 -1.72 -13.92 -13.28
N ASP A 218 -2.92 -13.43 -13.50
CA ASP A 218 -3.99 -14.16 -14.19
C ASP A 218 -3.57 -14.56 -15.61
N GLU A 219 -2.86 -13.69 -16.31
CA GLU A 219 -2.33 -13.98 -17.66
C GLU A 219 -1.28 -15.10 -17.72
N LYS A 220 -0.71 -15.47 -16.56
CA LYS A 220 0.26 -16.58 -16.43
C LYS A 220 -0.41 -17.92 -16.16
N GLU A 221 -1.69 -17.94 -15.79
CA GLU A 221 -2.47 -19.16 -15.64
C GLU A 221 -2.74 -19.77 -17.02
N LYS A 222 -2.48 -21.09 -17.18
CA LYS A 222 -2.52 -21.76 -18.48
C LYS A 222 -3.25 -23.12 -18.45
N LYS A 223 -4.05 -23.36 -17.41
CA LYS A 223 -4.84 -24.59 -17.30
C LYS A 223 -6.09 -24.50 -18.18
N ALA A 224 -6.70 -25.63 -18.46
CA ALA A 224 -7.99 -25.66 -19.15
C ALA A 224 -9.03 -24.84 -18.38
N GLY A 225 -9.68 -23.90 -19.06
CA GLY A 225 -10.63 -22.95 -18.46
C GLY A 225 -10.00 -21.68 -17.88
N ASP A 226 -8.66 -21.50 -17.94
CA ASP A 226 -8.03 -20.24 -17.64
C ASP A 226 -8.13 -19.26 -18.83
N GLY A 227 -7.98 -17.98 -18.53
CA GLY A 227 -7.95 -16.91 -19.53
C GLY A 227 -8.83 -15.73 -19.19
N ALA A 228 -8.60 -14.63 -19.92
CA ALA A 228 -9.28 -13.35 -19.70
C ALA A 228 -10.82 -13.48 -19.78
N TRP A 229 -11.32 -14.19 -20.78
CA TRP A 229 -12.75 -14.37 -21.06
C TRP A 229 -13.39 -15.56 -20.32
N TYR A 230 -12.61 -16.33 -19.54
CA TYR A 230 -13.03 -17.50 -18.79
C TYR A 230 -12.87 -17.32 -17.28
N SER A 231 -11.81 -17.90 -16.69
CA SER A 231 -11.59 -17.88 -15.25
C SER A 231 -11.51 -16.46 -14.68
N TYR A 232 -10.82 -15.56 -15.36
CA TYR A 232 -10.65 -14.17 -14.91
C TYR A 232 -12.00 -13.44 -14.86
N SER A 233 -12.77 -13.42 -15.97
CA SER A 233 -14.10 -12.78 -16.01
C SER A 233 -15.07 -13.39 -15.02
N ARG A 234 -15.05 -14.74 -14.85
CA ARG A 234 -15.87 -15.43 -13.85
C ARG A 234 -15.49 -15.01 -12.43
N ASN A 235 -14.20 -14.92 -12.13
CA ASN A 235 -13.72 -14.55 -10.80
C ASN A 235 -14.04 -13.08 -10.48
N LEU A 236 -13.91 -12.17 -11.43
CA LEU A 236 -14.40 -10.79 -11.28
C LEU A 236 -15.88 -10.74 -10.91
N LYS A 237 -16.72 -11.56 -11.56
CA LYS A 237 -18.15 -11.66 -11.22
C LYS A 237 -18.36 -12.16 -9.78
N ILE A 238 -17.54 -13.09 -9.30
CA ILE A 238 -17.61 -13.57 -7.89
C ILE A 238 -17.35 -12.40 -6.92
N PHE A 239 -16.36 -11.54 -7.20
CA PHE A 239 -16.14 -10.34 -6.38
C PHE A 239 -17.39 -9.45 -6.37
N VAL A 240 -18.00 -9.19 -7.53
CA VAL A 240 -19.20 -8.36 -7.64
C VAL A 240 -20.34 -8.90 -6.77
N ASP A 241 -20.67 -10.19 -6.95
CA ASP A 241 -21.81 -10.81 -6.28
C ASP A 241 -21.61 -10.80 -4.76
N ARG A 242 -20.44 -11.25 -4.29
CA ARG A 242 -20.20 -11.40 -2.87
C ARG A 242 -20.09 -10.06 -2.14
N VAL A 243 -19.53 -9.03 -2.78
CA VAL A 243 -19.46 -7.68 -2.21
C VAL A 243 -20.85 -7.06 -2.13
N ARG A 244 -21.65 -7.18 -3.19
CA ARG A 244 -23.03 -6.67 -3.23
C ARG A 244 -23.94 -7.39 -2.23
N GLU A 245 -23.79 -8.69 -2.05
CA GLU A 245 -24.52 -9.46 -1.04
C GLU A 245 -24.31 -8.91 0.39
N LYS A 246 -23.12 -8.38 0.68
CA LYS A 246 -22.82 -7.70 1.94
C LYS A 246 -23.26 -6.23 1.99
N GLY A 247 -23.86 -5.70 0.91
CA GLY A 247 -24.27 -4.30 0.80
C GLY A 247 -23.08 -3.35 0.61
N GLY A 248 -21.94 -3.85 0.16
CA GLY A 248 -20.77 -3.05 -0.17
C GLY A 248 -20.80 -2.54 -1.60
N ASN A 249 -19.91 -1.59 -1.89
CA ASN A 249 -19.68 -1.03 -3.21
C ASN A 249 -18.41 -1.67 -3.81
N ILE A 250 -18.40 -1.92 -5.11
CA ILE A 250 -17.23 -2.46 -5.79
C ILE A 250 -16.76 -1.48 -6.89
N ILE A 251 -15.45 -1.32 -7.02
CA ILE A 251 -14.79 -0.55 -8.08
C ILE A 251 -13.72 -1.44 -8.70
N PHE A 252 -13.75 -1.60 -10.02
CA PHE A 252 -12.67 -2.25 -10.73
C PHE A 252 -11.57 -1.24 -11.07
N VAL A 253 -10.33 -1.75 -11.13
CA VAL A 253 -9.16 -0.98 -11.55
C VAL A 253 -8.44 -1.81 -12.60
N THR A 254 -8.38 -1.32 -13.85
CA THR A 254 -7.67 -2.05 -14.89
C THR A 254 -6.18 -2.17 -14.53
N PRO A 255 -5.51 -3.32 -14.81
CA PRO A 255 -4.14 -3.55 -14.39
C PRO A 255 -3.18 -2.48 -14.94
N THR A 256 -2.23 -2.02 -14.13
CA THR A 256 -1.18 -1.10 -14.59
C THR A 256 -0.43 -1.71 -15.77
N ALA A 257 -0.07 -0.90 -16.77
CA ALA A 257 0.76 -1.36 -17.88
C ALA A 257 2.16 -1.75 -17.39
N ARG A 258 2.81 -2.74 -18.04
CA ARG A 258 4.25 -2.93 -17.88
C ARG A 258 5.01 -1.97 -18.79
N ARG A 259 6.19 -1.57 -18.34
CA ARG A 259 7.12 -0.80 -19.16
C ARG A 259 7.76 -1.73 -20.21
N LEU A 260 7.20 -1.76 -21.39
CA LEU A 260 7.71 -2.53 -22.52
C LEU A 260 7.72 -1.66 -23.78
N PHE A 261 8.90 -1.17 -24.16
CA PHE A 261 9.08 -0.46 -25.41
C PHE A 261 9.50 -1.42 -26.53
N THR A 262 8.97 -1.19 -27.73
CA THR A 262 9.31 -1.93 -28.94
C THR A 262 10.64 -1.43 -29.50
N LYS A 263 11.13 -2.06 -30.57
CA LYS A 263 12.33 -1.62 -31.28
C LYS A 263 12.18 -0.24 -31.93
N ASP A 264 10.94 0.17 -32.18
CA ASP A 264 10.59 1.47 -32.73
C ASP A 264 10.29 2.52 -31.65
N HIS A 265 10.73 2.24 -30.40
CA HIS A 265 10.53 3.10 -29.21
C HIS A 265 9.07 3.41 -28.87
N GLN A 266 8.14 2.55 -29.29
CA GLN A 266 6.72 2.67 -28.97
C GLN A 266 6.38 1.81 -27.76
N LEU A 267 5.51 2.29 -26.88
CA LEU A 267 5.04 1.50 -25.74
C LEU A 267 4.10 0.37 -26.20
N GLY A 268 4.51 -0.87 -25.99
CA GLY A 268 3.74 -2.06 -26.34
C GLY A 268 2.52 -2.30 -25.43
N TYR A 269 1.60 -3.13 -25.90
CA TYR A 269 0.50 -3.66 -25.09
C TYR A 269 0.98 -4.92 -24.35
N THR A 270 0.73 -5.00 -23.04
CA THR A 270 1.38 -6.01 -22.20
C THR A 270 0.46 -7.04 -21.56
N HIS A 271 -0.84 -6.79 -21.48
CA HIS A 271 -1.79 -7.65 -20.76
C HIS A 271 -2.82 -8.35 -21.65
N GLY A 272 -2.57 -8.44 -22.98
CA GLY A 272 -3.53 -9.06 -23.89
C GLY A 272 -4.96 -8.59 -23.64
N ASP A 273 -5.88 -9.52 -23.54
CA ASP A 273 -7.31 -9.23 -23.38
C ASP A 273 -7.76 -8.93 -21.94
N TYR A 274 -6.89 -9.01 -20.95
CA TYR A 274 -7.29 -8.89 -19.53
C TYR A 274 -7.90 -7.52 -19.19
N PRO A 275 -7.36 -6.37 -19.62
CA PRO A 275 -7.98 -5.07 -19.40
C PRO A 275 -9.37 -4.98 -20.06
N GLU A 276 -9.53 -5.50 -21.28
CA GLU A 276 -10.79 -5.46 -21.99
C GLU A 276 -11.84 -6.40 -21.38
N ALA A 277 -11.41 -7.57 -20.90
CA ALA A 277 -12.27 -8.48 -20.17
C ALA A 277 -12.81 -7.82 -18.88
N MET A 278 -11.97 -7.08 -18.13
CA MET A 278 -12.41 -6.33 -16.94
C MET A 278 -13.43 -5.26 -17.31
N ARG A 279 -13.19 -4.44 -18.37
CA ARG A 279 -14.14 -3.43 -18.86
C ARG A 279 -15.48 -4.06 -19.25
N THR A 280 -15.42 -5.21 -19.93
CA THR A 280 -16.61 -5.95 -20.35
C THR A 280 -17.43 -6.46 -19.16
N VAL A 281 -16.77 -7.02 -18.14
CA VAL A 281 -17.45 -7.41 -16.90
C VAL A 281 -17.99 -6.18 -16.17
N ALA A 282 -17.23 -5.11 -16.07
CA ALA A 282 -17.66 -3.85 -15.46
C ALA A 282 -18.96 -3.33 -16.10
N LYS A 283 -18.99 -3.26 -17.42
CA LYS A 283 -20.18 -2.81 -18.18
C LYS A 283 -21.37 -3.75 -17.99
N ARG A 284 -21.15 -5.07 -18.07
CA ARG A 284 -22.22 -6.07 -17.93
C ARG A 284 -22.84 -6.06 -16.54
N GLU A 285 -22.02 -5.89 -15.51
CA GLU A 285 -22.44 -5.93 -14.11
C GLU A 285 -22.75 -4.55 -13.53
N ASP A 286 -22.71 -3.49 -14.33
CA ASP A 286 -22.88 -2.10 -13.87
C ASP A 286 -21.92 -1.76 -12.69
N VAL A 287 -20.63 -2.03 -12.88
CA VAL A 287 -19.56 -1.75 -11.92
C VAL A 287 -18.75 -0.56 -12.42
N PRO A 288 -18.60 0.51 -11.64
CA PRO A 288 -17.68 1.60 -11.99
C PRO A 288 -16.22 1.09 -12.02
N TYR A 289 -15.41 1.64 -12.94
CA TYR A 289 -14.01 1.26 -13.02
C TYR A 289 -13.08 2.43 -13.31
N ILE A 290 -11.85 2.30 -12.84
CA ILE A 290 -10.74 3.22 -13.09
C ILE A 290 -9.89 2.66 -14.23
N GLU A 291 -9.68 3.47 -15.28
CA GLU A 291 -8.88 3.10 -16.46
C GLU A 291 -7.38 3.26 -16.21
N LEU A 292 -6.86 2.56 -15.20
CA LEU A 292 -5.47 2.68 -14.78
C LEU A 292 -4.48 2.18 -15.83
N ASN A 293 -4.86 1.20 -16.66
CA ASN A 293 -4.02 0.71 -17.76
C ASN A 293 -3.68 1.84 -18.74
N GLY A 294 -4.68 2.57 -19.19
CA GLY A 294 -4.49 3.73 -20.07
C GLY A 294 -3.69 4.84 -19.41
N MET A 295 -3.99 5.16 -18.15
CA MET A 295 -3.28 6.20 -17.41
C MET A 295 -1.80 5.88 -17.22
N THR A 296 -1.45 4.64 -16.88
CA THR A 296 -0.04 4.24 -16.72
C THR A 296 0.70 4.16 -18.06
N ARG A 297 0.02 3.84 -19.16
CA ARG A 297 0.59 3.96 -20.50
C ARG A 297 0.93 5.40 -20.82
N GLN A 298 -0.02 6.33 -20.62
CA GLN A 298 0.18 7.77 -20.83
C GLN A 298 1.35 8.30 -19.99
N PHE A 299 1.45 7.87 -18.74
CA PHE A 299 2.56 8.19 -17.84
C PHE A 299 3.92 7.74 -18.39
N TYR A 300 4.03 6.48 -18.86
CA TYR A 300 5.29 5.99 -19.44
C TYR A 300 5.63 6.67 -20.77
N GLU A 301 4.63 6.97 -21.58
CA GLU A 301 4.81 7.71 -22.83
C GLU A 301 5.31 9.14 -22.58
N ALA A 302 4.75 9.82 -21.56
CA ALA A 302 5.19 11.16 -21.16
C ALA A 302 6.63 11.18 -20.64
N LEU A 303 7.04 10.17 -19.87
CA LEU A 303 8.41 10.03 -19.38
C LEU A 303 9.39 9.56 -20.48
N GLY A 304 8.89 8.91 -21.52
CA GLY A 304 9.71 8.29 -22.56
C GLY A 304 10.41 7.00 -22.11
N GLU A 305 11.09 6.32 -23.03
CA GLU A 305 11.67 5.01 -22.77
C GLU A 305 12.72 5.03 -21.65
N GLU A 306 13.67 5.95 -21.68
CA GLU A 306 14.69 6.02 -20.62
C GLU A 306 14.15 6.65 -19.33
N GLY A 307 13.38 7.74 -19.44
CA GLY A 307 12.82 8.44 -18.28
C GLY A 307 11.85 7.59 -17.46
N SER A 308 11.09 6.70 -18.09
CA SER A 308 10.13 5.84 -17.39
C SER A 308 10.79 4.82 -16.43
N LYS A 309 12.09 4.55 -16.56
CA LYS A 309 12.84 3.74 -15.59
C LYS A 309 12.84 4.36 -14.20
N GLN A 310 12.78 5.69 -14.08
CA GLN A 310 12.76 6.38 -12.78
C GLN A 310 11.50 6.12 -11.96
N ALA A 311 10.42 5.64 -12.57
CA ALA A 311 9.19 5.24 -11.87
C ALA A 311 9.20 3.78 -11.40
N LEU A 312 10.18 3.00 -11.78
CA LEU A 312 10.27 1.57 -11.58
C LEU A 312 11.54 1.20 -10.80
N VAL A 313 11.64 -0.06 -10.39
CA VAL A 313 12.82 -0.52 -9.63
C VAL A 313 13.99 -0.75 -10.59
N HIS A 314 14.58 0.35 -11.04
CA HIS A 314 15.80 0.42 -11.83
C HIS A 314 16.88 1.16 -11.04
N TYR A 315 17.88 0.44 -10.55
CA TYR A 315 18.95 1.01 -9.74
C TYR A 315 20.29 0.40 -10.10
N PRO A 316 21.38 1.18 -10.17
CA PRO A 316 22.73 0.65 -10.30
C PRO A 316 23.10 -0.33 -9.18
N ALA A 317 24.08 -1.19 -9.41
CA ALA A 317 24.65 -2.01 -8.35
C ALA A 317 25.14 -1.14 -7.18
N ASN A 318 25.03 -1.66 -5.96
CA ASN A 318 25.47 -1.00 -4.72
C ASN A 318 24.72 0.31 -4.38
N THR A 319 23.52 0.52 -4.92
CA THR A 319 22.65 1.63 -4.49
C THR A 319 22.10 1.38 -3.07
N PHE A 320 21.79 0.13 -2.74
CA PHE A 320 21.32 -0.27 -1.41
C PHE A 320 22.33 -1.23 -0.76
N ALA A 321 22.28 -1.32 0.57
CA ALA A 321 23.06 -2.32 1.29
C ALA A 321 22.71 -3.74 0.80
N ASN A 322 23.71 -4.59 0.63
CA ASN A 322 23.57 -5.98 0.16
C ASN A 322 22.96 -6.15 -1.25
N GLN A 323 23.11 -5.13 -2.11
CA GLN A 323 22.65 -5.15 -3.50
C GLN A 323 23.85 -5.14 -4.47
N PRO A 324 24.58 -6.26 -4.67
CA PRO A 324 25.80 -6.28 -5.51
C PRO A 324 25.52 -6.27 -7.01
N LYS A 325 24.26 -6.43 -7.44
CA LYS A 325 23.84 -6.43 -8.86
C LYS A 325 22.88 -5.29 -9.15
N PRO A 326 22.83 -4.77 -10.38
CA PRO A 326 21.81 -3.81 -10.78
C PRO A 326 20.41 -4.40 -10.60
N LEU A 327 19.44 -3.56 -10.23
CA LEU A 327 18.02 -3.87 -10.31
C LEU A 327 17.48 -3.32 -11.64
N ALA A 328 16.69 -4.14 -12.34
CA ALA A 328 16.09 -3.79 -13.63
C ALA A 328 14.72 -4.49 -13.73
N ASP A 329 13.71 -3.86 -13.16
CA ASP A 329 12.36 -4.38 -13.08
C ASP A 329 11.41 -3.46 -13.86
N ASN A 330 10.78 -3.98 -14.92
CA ASN A 330 9.88 -3.24 -15.79
C ASN A 330 8.40 -3.37 -15.40
N THR A 331 8.12 -3.92 -14.22
CA THR A 331 6.77 -4.16 -13.72
C THR A 331 6.51 -3.46 -12.40
N HIS A 332 7.45 -3.57 -11.45
CA HIS A 332 7.24 -3.09 -10.10
C HIS A 332 7.73 -1.67 -9.90
N PHE A 333 6.90 -0.88 -9.25
CA PHE A 333 7.18 0.52 -8.94
C PHE A 333 8.19 0.65 -7.80
N ASN A 334 8.97 1.72 -7.89
CA ASN A 334 9.64 2.30 -6.74
C ASN A 334 8.70 3.32 -6.04
N PRO A 335 9.12 3.96 -4.93
CA PRO A 335 8.27 4.92 -4.22
C PRO A 335 7.72 6.07 -5.08
N TYR A 336 8.51 6.63 -6.02
CA TYR A 336 8.05 7.68 -6.92
C TYR A 336 6.96 7.16 -7.86
N GLY A 337 7.17 6.04 -8.53
CA GLY A 337 6.17 5.49 -9.43
C GLY A 337 4.89 5.09 -8.70
N ALA A 338 5.01 4.49 -7.51
CA ALA A 338 3.87 4.15 -6.67
C ALA A 338 3.06 5.39 -6.23
N TRP A 339 3.74 6.50 -5.94
CA TRP A 339 3.12 7.78 -5.62
C TRP A 339 2.33 8.35 -6.81
N GLU A 340 2.92 8.36 -8.00
CA GLU A 340 2.26 8.83 -9.21
C GLU A 340 1.02 7.97 -9.54
N VAL A 341 1.15 6.64 -9.44
CA VAL A 341 0.01 5.73 -9.67
C VAL A 341 -1.09 5.91 -8.64
N ALA A 342 -0.77 6.17 -7.37
CA ALA A 342 -1.78 6.48 -6.36
C ALA A 342 -2.56 7.76 -6.71
N LYS A 343 -1.91 8.78 -7.26
CA LYS A 343 -2.60 9.98 -7.78
C LYS A 343 -3.52 9.66 -8.97
N MET A 344 -3.13 8.73 -9.85
CA MET A 344 -4.01 8.27 -10.93
C MET A 344 -5.28 7.60 -10.40
N ILE A 345 -5.16 6.80 -9.32
CA ILE A 345 -6.34 6.22 -8.67
C ILE A 345 -7.26 7.31 -8.13
N VAL A 346 -6.73 8.30 -7.42
CA VAL A 346 -7.52 9.44 -6.92
C VAL A 346 -8.18 10.22 -8.05
N MET A 347 -7.45 10.48 -9.14
CA MET A 347 -8.00 11.11 -10.34
C MET A 347 -9.16 10.29 -10.92
N GLY A 348 -9.00 8.96 -11.01
CA GLY A 348 -10.07 8.06 -11.47
C GLY A 348 -11.31 8.12 -10.56
N LEU A 349 -11.15 8.18 -9.24
CA LEU A 349 -12.25 8.38 -8.30
C LEU A 349 -12.98 9.71 -8.54
N LYS A 350 -12.27 10.79 -8.84
CA LYS A 350 -12.85 12.10 -9.19
C LYS A 350 -13.59 12.02 -10.53
N GLN A 351 -13.00 11.43 -11.55
CA GLN A 351 -13.59 11.30 -12.89
C GLN A 351 -14.91 10.53 -12.91
N MET A 352 -15.03 9.49 -12.07
CA MET A 352 -16.28 8.73 -11.93
C MET A 352 -17.29 9.36 -10.94
N ASN A 353 -16.98 10.54 -10.39
CA ASN A 353 -17.78 11.18 -9.33
C ASN A 353 -18.04 10.25 -8.12
N SER A 354 -17.04 9.46 -7.73
CA SER A 354 -17.15 8.57 -6.58
C SER A 354 -17.39 9.37 -5.30
N PRO A 355 -18.29 8.93 -4.40
CA PRO A 355 -18.44 9.55 -3.07
C PRO A 355 -17.13 9.61 -2.28
N LEU A 356 -16.18 8.70 -2.53
CA LEU A 356 -14.85 8.72 -1.92
C LEU A 356 -14.05 9.98 -2.25
N ALA A 357 -14.31 10.61 -3.41
CA ALA A 357 -13.62 11.84 -3.82
C ALA A 357 -14.00 13.06 -2.95
N ALA A 358 -15.13 13.01 -2.24
CA ALA A 358 -15.49 14.04 -1.27
C ALA A 358 -14.65 13.99 0.02
N HIS A 359 -13.91 12.91 0.22
CA HIS A 359 -13.07 12.63 1.39
C HIS A 359 -11.57 12.72 1.09
N LEU A 360 -11.20 13.51 0.10
CA LEU A 360 -9.80 13.82 -0.16
C LEU A 360 -9.30 14.90 0.79
N ARG A 361 -8.04 14.82 1.18
CA ARG A 361 -7.38 15.84 1.98
C ARG A 361 -7.37 17.18 1.23
N SER A 362 -7.40 18.26 1.97
CA SER A 362 -7.45 19.62 1.42
C SER A 362 -6.20 20.03 0.63
N ASP A 363 -5.09 19.30 0.80
CA ASP A 363 -3.84 19.53 0.08
C ASP A 363 -3.73 18.68 -1.22
N TRP A 364 -4.78 17.95 -1.60
CA TRP A 364 -4.86 17.30 -2.91
C TRP A 364 -4.83 18.33 -4.04
N GLN A 365 -4.03 18.08 -5.06
CA GLN A 365 -3.98 18.85 -6.29
C GLN A 365 -4.31 17.94 -7.47
N ASP A 366 -4.99 18.51 -8.49
CA ASP A 366 -5.32 17.77 -9.69
C ASP A 366 -4.05 17.29 -10.39
N PHE A 367 -4.13 16.09 -10.94
CA PHE A 367 -3.02 15.36 -11.54
C PHE A 367 -3.33 14.97 -12.98
N ASP A 368 -2.31 15.00 -13.83
CA ASP A 368 -2.38 14.56 -15.22
C ASP A 368 -1.23 13.54 -15.49
N PRO A 369 -1.52 12.29 -15.84
CA PRO A 369 -0.49 11.30 -16.18
C PRO A 369 0.41 11.71 -17.34
N ALA A 370 -0.05 12.62 -18.21
CA ALA A 370 0.77 13.18 -19.30
C ALA A 370 1.75 14.25 -18.82
N GLN A 371 1.62 14.72 -17.59
CA GLN A 371 2.47 15.73 -16.95
C GLN A 371 2.87 15.27 -15.54
N PRO A 372 3.65 14.18 -15.44
CA PRO A 372 4.04 13.63 -14.14
C PRO A 372 4.88 14.62 -13.34
N ASP A 373 4.88 14.47 -12.03
CA ASP A 373 5.74 15.27 -11.15
C ASP A 373 7.22 15.03 -11.50
N ASP A 374 8.05 16.04 -11.25
CA ASP A 374 9.49 15.89 -11.40
C ASP A 374 10.06 14.93 -10.36
N ALA A 375 10.50 13.75 -10.81
CA ALA A 375 11.07 12.72 -9.94
C ALA A 375 12.28 13.21 -9.12
N SER A 376 13.01 14.25 -9.60
CA SER A 376 14.14 14.82 -8.87
C SER A 376 13.72 15.58 -7.61
N GLN A 377 12.45 15.99 -7.52
CA GLN A 377 11.87 16.68 -6.37
C GLN A 377 11.20 15.71 -5.39
N PHE A 378 11.00 14.45 -5.80
CA PHE A 378 10.39 13.45 -4.94
C PHE A 378 11.41 12.90 -3.94
N VAL A 379 11.12 13.06 -2.66
CA VAL A 379 12.01 12.62 -1.58
C VAL A 379 11.38 11.46 -0.82
N TRP A 380 12.06 10.31 -0.83
CA TRP A 380 11.66 9.15 -0.05
C TRP A 380 12.72 8.80 0.99
N HIS A 381 12.33 8.82 2.25
CA HIS A 381 13.18 8.42 3.37
C HIS A 381 13.00 6.92 3.65
N LEU A 382 14.08 6.15 3.65
CA LEU A 382 14.06 4.72 3.93
C LEU A 382 13.56 4.45 5.35
N SER A 383 12.81 3.36 5.51
CA SER A 383 12.25 2.94 6.81
C SER A 383 13.27 2.16 7.68
N GLY A 384 14.43 1.82 7.11
CA GLY A 384 15.47 1.02 7.77
C GLY A 384 15.19 -0.49 7.74
N GLY A 385 16.25 -1.29 7.75
CA GLY A 385 16.14 -2.75 7.86
C GLY A 385 15.62 -3.49 6.62
N SER A 386 15.66 -2.87 5.43
CA SER A 386 15.18 -3.48 4.20
C SER A 386 16.04 -4.64 3.70
N ASN A 387 15.40 -5.72 3.30
CA ASN A 387 16.01 -6.77 2.48
C ASN A 387 15.72 -6.48 1.01
N ILE A 388 16.73 -6.67 0.15
CA ILE A 388 16.53 -6.51 -1.30
C ILE A 388 15.96 -7.81 -1.86
N THR A 389 14.69 -8.06 -1.57
CA THR A 389 13.98 -9.26 -2.05
C THR A 389 12.94 -8.84 -3.07
N LYS A 390 13.10 -9.31 -4.32
CA LYS A 390 12.16 -9.03 -5.40
C LYS A 390 10.79 -9.64 -5.08
N PRO A 391 9.69 -8.88 -5.27
CA PRO A 391 8.35 -9.41 -5.11
C PRO A 391 8.05 -10.57 -6.07
N ASP A 392 7.18 -11.50 -5.65
CA ASP A 392 6.66 -12.52 -6.55
C ASP A 392 5.86 -11.89 -7.71
N GLY A 393 5.73 -12.64 -8.80
CA GLY A 393 4.84 -12.26 -9.89
C GLY A 393 5.54 -11.66 -11.12
N ASN A 394 6.84 -11.77 -11.20
CA ASN A 394 7.61 -11.35 -12.39
C ASN A 394 8.31 -12.52 -13.05
#